data_b484e4ae759768220d0fa73cb5e4fbf0
#
_entry.id   b484e4ae759768220d0fa73cb5e4fbf0
#
_cell.length_a   1.000
_cell.length_b   1.000
_cell.length_c   1.000
_cell.angle_alpha   90.00
_cell.angle_beta   90.00
_cell.angle_gamma   90.00
#
_symmetry.space_group_name_H-M   'P 1'
#
loop_
_entity.id
_entity.type
_entity.pdbx_description
1 polymer ?
#
loop_
_entity_poly.entity_id
_entity_poly.type
_entity_poly.pdbx_seq_one_letter_code
_entity_poly.pdbx_strand_id
1 'polypeptide(L)'
;MTRLPLFHSHAKRREAGGRTETIHLPCRLIALDLDGTLMALDLKFSPRVRHAVAVAQERGIAVTLATGRSPLSTCPFAAELDIRVPLICYQGGLIAQRDGRLLHRATLESHLAAQVIDLAQSHGWHVTLYQDGAFYLPELRHPLSFYEGFLNPSVHQVADLRSLLDHDPDKMIIIAQGNGDEILAGLREHFDGQMQIVRSHELFIEVNPLGVDKGSGLAWLSNYLSVPQAQVMAVGDQDNDAPMIAWAGLGVAMGNGSPACKAAADWIAPPLEEDGAAVAIERFALNSPFTK
;
A
#
# COMPACT_ATOMS: atom_id res chain seq x y z
N MET A 1 -4.89 -17.26 18.39
CA MET A 1 -4.34 -15.96 18.83
C MET A 1 -2.83 -16.07 18.84
N THR A 2 -2.17 -15.77 17.71
CA THR A 2 -0.72 -15.81 17.61
C THR A 2 -0.23 -14.36 17.55
N ARG A 3 0.33 -13.88 18.67
CA ARG A 3 0.92 -12.53 18.74
C ARG A 3 2.08 -12.43 17.76
N LEU A 4 2.01 -11.45 16.86
CA LEU A 4 3.14 -11.06 16.03
C LEU A 4 4.31 -10.61 16.92
N PRO A 5 5.56 -10.99 16.61
CA PRO A 5 6.72 -10.49 17.33
C PRO A 5 6.88 -8.99 17.07
N LEU A 6 7.10 -8.22 18.14
CA LEU A 6 7.49 -6.80 18.09
C LEU A 6 8.81 -6.69 17.32
N PHE A 7 8.75 -6.15 16.12
CA PHE A 7 9.93 -5.91 15.29
C PHE A 7 10.71 -4.73 15.85
N HIS A 8 11.90 -5.01 16.39
CA HIS A 8 12.87 -3.99 16.74
C HIS A 8 13.39 -3.36 15.44
N SER A 9 13.18 -2.05 15.28
CA SER A 9 13.77 -1.28 14.20
C SER A 9 15.30 -1.35 14.32
N HIS A 10 15.95 -2.02 13.38
CA HIS A 10 17.39 -1.89 13.22
C HIS A 10 17.67 -0.55 12.54
N ALA A 11 17.99 0.45 13.37
CA ALA A 11 18.50 1.71 12.87
C ALA A 11 19.76 1.45 12.02
N LYS A 12 19.67 1.65 10.71
CA LYS A 12 20.84 1.67 9.82
C LYS A 12 21.77 2.78 10.30
N ARG A 13 22.94 2.46 10.84
CA ARG A 13 23.98 3.43 11.19
C ARG A 13 24.42 4.14 9.92
N ARG A 14 24.09 5.42 9.79
CA ARG A 14 24.76 6.33 8.85
C ARG A 14 26.13 6.66 9.43
N GLU A 15 27.18 6.01 8.96
CA GLU A 15 28.54 6.49 9.14
C GLU A 15 28.88 7.43 7.98
N ALA A 16 29.27 8.66 8.33
CA ALA A 16 29.74 9.66 7.39
C ALA A 16 31.12 9.22 6.84
N GLY A 17 31.25 9.14 5.52
CA GLY A 17 32.54 9.09 4.81
C GLY A 17 33.12 7.68 4.63
N GLY A 18 32.63 6.96 3.63
CA GLY A 18 33.25 5.75 3.08
C GLY A 18 32.33 5.14 2.02
N ARG A 19 32.80 4.96 0.80
CA ARG A 19 32.11 4.12 -0.20
C ARG A 19 32.08 2.68 0.34
N THR A 20 31.07 2.34 1.12
CA THR A 20 30.73 0.94 1.36
C THR A 20 30.10 0.44 0.06
N GLU A 21 30.80 -0.41 -0.67
CA GLU A 21 30.19 -1.25 -1.70
C GLU A 21 29.12 -2.09 -0.99
N THR A 22 27.87 -1.64 -1.10
CA THR A 22 26.73 -2.41 -0.63
C THR A 22 26.68 -3.65 -1.51
N ILE A 23 27.00 -4.81 -0.95
CA ILE A 23 26.83 -6.09 -1.64
C ILE A 23 25.32 -6.25 -1.82
N HIS A 24 24.80 -5.85 -2.98
CA HIS A 24 23.41 -6.09 -3.35
C HIS A 24 23.25 -7.60 -3.58
N LEU A 25 22.62 -8.27 -2.64
CA LEU A 25 22.16 -9.64 -2.88
C LEU A 25 21.19 -9.63 -4.07
N PRO A 26 21.15 -10.69 -4.88
CA PRO A 26 20.25 -10.74 -6.03
C PRO A 26 18.81 -10.54 -5.59
N CYS A 27 18.12 -9.60 -6.23
CA CYS A 27 16.71 -9.32 -5.97
C CYS A 27 15.87 -10.57 -6.29
N ARG A 28 14.97 -10.96 -5.39
CA ARG A 28 14.06 -12.12 -5.55
C ARG A 28 12.59 -11.74 -5.42
N LEU A 29 12.29 -10.60 -4.84
CA LEU A 29 10.93 -10.06 -4.72
C LEU A 29 10.95 -8.57 -4.99
N ILE A 30 10.03 -8.12 -5.83
CA ILE A 30 9.77 -6.70 -6.10
C ILE A 30 8.34 -6.38 -5.67
N ALA A 31 8.17 -5.40 -4.79
CA ALA A 31 6.88 -4.84 -4.42
C ALA A 31 6.73 -3.46 -5.06
N LEU A 32 5.65 -3.28 -5.80
CA LEU A 32 5.36 -2.07 -6.57
C LEU A 32 4.05 -1.46 -6.09
N ASP A 33 4.07 -0.19 -5.74
CA ASP A 33 2.82 0.56 -5.62
C ASP A 33 2.22 0.81 -7.01
N LEU A 34 0.92 1.17 -7.06
CA LEU A 34 0.19 1.40 -8.31
C LEU A 34 0.09 2.89 -8.65
N ASP A 35 -0.62 3.64 -7.83
CA ASP A 35 -1.10 4.99 -8.12
C ASP A 35 0.01 6.03 -7.90
N GLY A 36 0.51 6.65 -8.96
CA GLY A 36 1.66 7.56 -8.89
C GLY A 36 3.03 6.89 -9.03
N THR A 37 3.07 5.55 -9.02
CA THR A 37 4.28 4.74 -9.15
C THR A 37 4.33 4.00 -10.48
N LEU A 38 3.33 3.19 -10.81
CA LEU A 38 3.25 2.44 -12.07
C LEU A 38 2.30 3.09 -13.09
N MET A 39 1.31 3.83 -12.63
CA MET A 39 0.28 4.43 -13.47
C MET A 39 -0.16 5.80 -12.96
N ALA A 40 -0.58 6.66 -13.89
CA ALA A 40 -1.22 7.94 -13.63
C ALA A 40 -2.75 7.77 -13.50
N LEU A 41 -3.48 8.89 -13.49
CA LEU A 41 -4.94 8.93 -13.40
C LEU A 41 -5.67 8.26 -14.58
N ASP A 42 -4.98 8.03 -15.69
CA ASP A 42 -5.52 7.30 -16.86
C ASP A 42 -5.57 5.77 -16.66
N LEU A 43 -5.04 5.29 -15.54
CA LEU A 43 -5.03 3.89 -15.12
C LEU A 43 -4.36 2.94 -16.14
N LYS A 44 -3.29 3.43 -16.81
CA LYS A 44 -2.55 2.65 -17.82
C LYS A 44 -1.10 2.48 -17.46
N PHE A 45 -0.57 1.29 -17.71
CA PHE A 45 0.86 1.05 -17.65
C PHE A 45 1.54 1.45 -18.96
N SER A 46 2.71 2.04 -18.86
CA SER A 46 3.54 2.28 -20.05
C SER A 46 4.05 0.96 -20.65
N PRO A 47 4.40 0.92 -21.92
CA PRO A 47 5.01 -0.27 -22.53
C PRO A 47 6.31 -0.67 -21.83
N ARG A 48 7.11 0.30 -21.31
CA ARG A 48 8.37 0.05 -20.62
C ARG A 48 8.16 -0.62 -19.27
N VAL A 49 7.16 -0.16 -18.48
CA VAL A 49 6.78 -0.78 -17.21
C VAL A 49 6.37 -2.23 -17.42
N ARG A 50 5.48 -2.50 -18.40
CA ARG A 50 5.06 -3.88 -18.73
C ARG A 50 6.25 -4.76 -19.10
N HIS A 51 7.16 -4.26 -19.93
CA HIS A 51 8.34 -4.99 -20.35
C HIS A 51 9.28 -5.29 -19.17
N ALA A 52 9.58 -4.29 -18.34
CA ALA A 52 10.47 -4.47 -17.18
C ALA A 52 9.93 -5.50 -16.19
N VAL A 53 8.61 -5.46 -15.89
CA VAL A 53 7.94 -6.44 -15.03
C VAL A 53 7.99 -7.84 -15.65
N ALA A 54 7.68 -7.97 -16.95
CA ALA A 54 7.72 -9.26 -17.63
C ALA A 54 9.12 -9.89 -17.59
N VAL A 55 10.15 -9.12 -17.93
CA VAL A 55 11.55 -9.59 -17.90
C VAL A 55 11.99 -9.99 -16.48
N ALA A 56 11.57 -9.24 -15.45
CA ALA A 56 11.85 -9.61 -14.06
C ALA A 56 11.23 -10.99 -13.72
N GLN A 57 9.98 -11.20 -14.11
CA GLN A 57 9.29 -12.49 -13.88
C GLN A 57 9.90 -13.64 -14.67
N GLU A 58 10.31 -13.41 -15.94
CA GLU A 58 11.02 -14.40 -16.75
C GLU A 58 12.37 -14.82 -16.13
N ARG A 59 13.00 -13.91 -15.39
CA ARG A 59 14.21 -14.18 -14.61
C ARG A 59 13.96 -14.85 -13.26
N GLY A 60 12.72 -15.22 -12.95
CA GLY A 60 12.33 -15.89 -11.70
C GLY A 60 12.23 -14.95 -10.50
N ILE A 61 12.19 -13.61 -10.73
CA ILE A 61 11.95 -12.64 -9.67
C ILE A 61 10.45 -12.56 -9.45
N ALA A 62 10.00 -12.75 -8.21
CA ALA A 62 8.61 -12.53 -7.83
C ALA A 62 8.27 -11.04 -7.89
N VAL A 63 7.17 -10.67 -8.53
CA VAL A 63 6.68 -9.27 -8.56
C VAL A 63 5.29 -9.25 -7.96
N THR A 64 5.05 -8.34 -7.01
CA THR A 64 3.74 -8.10 -6.39
C THR A 64 3.35 -6.63 -6.46
N LEU A 65 2.05 -6.38 -6.34
CA LEU A 65 1.49 -5.04 -6.15
C LEU A 65 1.21 -4.81 -4.66
N ALA A 66 1.54 -3.61 -4.16
CA ALA A 66 1.29 -3.18 -2.79
C ALA A 66 0.51 -1.87 -2.78
N THR A 67 -0.79 -1.94 -2.50
CA THR A 67 -1.71 -0.83 -2.73
C THR A 67 -2.72 -0.64 -1.60
N GLY A 68 -3.29 0.57 -1.49
CA GLY A 68 -4.47 0.84 -0.65
C GLY A 68 -5.78 0.31 -1.22
N ARG A 69 -5.79 -0.08 -2.51
CA ARG A 69 -6.97 -0.58 -3.22
C ARG A 69 -7.45 -1.93 -2.69
N SER A 70 -8.73 -2.25 -2.97
CA SER A 70 -9.28 -3.58 -2.69
C SER A 70 -8.72 -4.64 -3.64
N PRO A 71 -8.76 -5.94 -3.29
CA PRO A 71 -8.42 -7.01 -4.22
C PRO A 71 -9.21 -6.93 -5.52
N LEU A 72 -10.52 -6.63 -5.42
CA LEU A 72 -11.41 -6.53 -6.57
C LEU A 72 -10.96 -5.45 -7.56
N SER A 73 -10.50 -4.29 -7.07
CA SER A 73 -9.98 -3.22 -7.93
C SER A 73 -8.52 -3.42 -8.34
N THR A 74 -7.77 -4.29 -7.67
CA THR A 74 -6.35 -4.56 -7.96
C THR A 74 -6.16 -5.69 -8.97
N CYS A 75 -7.04 -6.73 -8.93
CA CYS A 75 -6.92 -7.91 -9.78
C CYS A 75 -6.83 -7.64 -11.29
N PRO A 76 -7.55 -6.67 -11.89
CA PRO A 76 -7.39 -6.34 -13.30
C PRO A 76 -5.96 -5.92 -13.67
N PHE A 77 -5.33 -5.08 -12.85
CA PHE A 77 -3.95 -4.63 -13.03
C PHE A 77 -2.94 -5.76 -12.85
N ALA A 78 -3.17 -6.60 -11.84
CA ALA A 78 -2.35 -7.79 -11.63
C ALA A 78 -2.46 -8.78 -12.80
N ALA A 79 -3.63 -8.90 -13.42
CA ALA A 79 -3.84 -9.72 -14.61
C ALA A 79 -3.11 -9.15 -15.84
N GLU A 80 -3.14 -7.82 -16.03
CA GLU A 80 -2.45 -7.14 -17.14
C GLU A 80 -0.93 -7.30 -17.06
N LEU A 81 -0.36 -7.30 -15.85
CA LEU A 81 1.08 -7.50 -15.60
C LEU A 81 1.47 -8.98 -15.40
N ASP A 82 0.56 -9.92 -15.56
CA ASP A 82 0.73 -11.36 -15.27
C ASP A 82 1.35 -11.63 -13.89
N ILE A 83 0.94 -10.87 -12.87
CA ILE A 83 1.39 -11.08 -11.49
C ILE A 83 0.93 -12.45 -11.00
N ARG A 84 1.85 -13.27 -10.49
CA ARG A 84 1.61 -14.67 -10.12
C ARG A 84 1.69 -14.96 -8.62
N VAL A 85 2.23 -14.01 -7.85
CA VAL A 85 2.30 -14.11 -6.39
C VAL A 85 1.15 -13.33 -5.75
N PRO A 86 0.86 -13.54 -4.44
CA PRO A 86 -0.22 -12.82 -3.77
C PRO A 86 -0.01 -11.30 -3.79
N LEU A 87 -1.13 -10.57 -3.79
CA LEU A 87 -1.22 -9.11 -3.81
C LEU A 87 -1.32 -8.57 -2.39
N ILE A 88 -0.70 -7.44 -2.13
CA ILE A 88 -0.80 -6.68 -0.88
C ILE A 88 -1.83 -5.58 -1.10
N CYS A 89 -3.02 -5.72 -0.49
CA CYS A 89 -4.16 -4.82 -0.61
C CYS A 89 -4.49 -4.16 0.73
N TYR A 90 -5.35 -3.13 0.71
CA TYR A 90 -5.76 -2.39 1.91
C TYR A 90 -4.59 -1.97 2.79
N GLN A 91 -3.55 -1.36 2.18
CA GLN A 91 -2.32 -0.92 2.89
C GLN A 91 -1.59 -2.04 3.64
N GLY A 92 -1.74 -3.29 3.23
CA GLY A 92 -1.15 -4.45 3.92
C GLY A 92 -2.11 -5.20 4.85
N GLY A 93 -3.31 -4.68 5.08
CA GLY A 93 -4.33 -5.34 5.89
C GLY A 93 -4.90 -6.60 5.27
N LEU A 94 -4.74 -6.75 3.95
CA LEU A 94 -5.28 -7.90 3.23
C LEU A 94 -4.28 -8.43 2.21
N ILE A 95 -3.94 -9.72 2.31
CA ILE A 95 -3.12 -10.42 1.33
C ILE A 95 -3.99 -11.44 0.61
N ALA A 96 -4.10 -11.29 -0.70
CA ALA A 96 -4.97 -12.11 -1.53
C ALA A 96 -4.24 -12.68 -2.74
N GLN A 97 -4.61 -13.87 -3.16
CA GLN A 97 -4.24 -14.38 -4.47
C GLN A 97 -5.08 -13.71 -5.57
N ARG A 98 -4.60 -13.74 -6.80
CA ARG A 98 -5.28 -13.17 -7.96
C ARG A 98 -6.69 -13.75 -8.19
N ASP A 99 -6.94 -14.97 -7.74
CA ASP A 99 -8.25 -15.63 -7.81
C ASP A 99 -9.22 -15.17 -6.69
N GLY A 100 -8.81 -14.22 -5.84
CA GLY A 100 -9.58 -13.70 -4.74
C GLY A 100 -9.45 -14.47 -3.43
N ARG A 101 -8.69 -15.57 -3.38
CA ARG A 101 -8.48 -16.34 -2.15
C ARG A 101 -7.64 -15.52 -1.16
N LEU A 102 -8.21 -15.26 0.02
CA LEU A 102 -7.53 -14.54 1.10
C LEU A 102 -6.51 -15.46 1.77
N LEU A 103 -5.30 -14.93 2.00
CA LEU A 103 -4.22 -15.60 2.73
C LEU A 103 -3.98 -14.95 4.09
N HIS A 104 -4.25 -13.66 4.21
CA HIS A 104 -4.14 -12.89 5.44
C HIS A 104 -5.20 -11.79 5.44
N ARG A 105 -5.79 -11.53 6.60
CA ARG A 105 -6.73 -10.44 6.83
C ARG A 105 -6.51 -9.89 8.24
N ALA A 106 -6.31 -8.59 8.33
CA ALA A 106 -6.37 -7.83 9.56
C ALA A 106 -7.61 -6.95 9.52
N THR A 107 -8.33 -6.84 10.63
CA THR A 107 -9.57 -6.10 10.75
C THR A 107 -9.46 -5.01 11.82
N LEU A 108 -10.17 -3.91 11.62
CA LEU A 108 -10.32 -2.83 12.59
C LEU A 108 -11.39 -3.25 13.63
N GLU A 109 -11.06 -3.18 14.91
CA GLU A 109 -12.00 -3.56 15.96
C GLU A 109 -13.31 -2.74 15.86
N SER A 110 -14.47 -3.41 15.88
CA SER A 110 -15.79 -2.79 15.70
C SER A 110 -16.06 -1.63 16.66
N HIS A 111 -15.58 -1.72 17.91
CA HIS A 111 -15.76 -0.64 18.88
C HIS A 111 -14.94 0.62 18.51
N LEU A 112 -13.76 0.47 17.93
CA LEU A 112 -12.95 1.59 17.42
C LEU A 112 -13.58 2.18 16.16
N ALA A 113 -14.07 1.33 15.26
CA ALA A 113 -14.79 1.77 14.06
C ALA A 113 -16.06 2.60 14.44
N ALA A 114 -16.79 2.19 15.47
CA ALA A 114 -17.93 2.97 15.99
C ALA A 114 -17.52 4.35 16.48
N GLN A 115 -16.41 4.46 17.21
CA GLN A 115 -15.90 5.74 17.69
C GLN A 115 -15.44 6.66 16.54
N VAL A 116 -14.84 6.10 15.48
CA VAL A 116 -14.49 6.85 14.25
C VAL A 116 -15.74 7.38 13.57
N ILE A 117 -16.82 6.58 13.49
CA ILE A 117 -18.11 7.01 12.94
C ILE A 117 -18.68 8.18 13.77
N ASP A 118 -18.65 8.07 15.11
CA ASP A 118 -19.15 9.11 16.02
C ASP A 118 -18.39 10.42 15.82
N LEU A 119 -17.07 10.35 15.81
CA LEU A 119 -16.21 11.52 15.58
C LEU A 119 -16.48 12.14 14.21
N ALA A 120 -16.52 11.33 13.16
CA ALA A 120 -16.78 11.82 11.81
C ALA A 120 -18.15 12.48 11.68
N GLN A 121 -19.19 11.91 12.29
CA GLN A 121 -20.53 12.49 12.30
C GLN A 121 -20.58 13.83 13.05
N SER A 122 -19.89 13.95 14.19
CA SER A 122 -19.86 15.19 14.97
C SER A 122 -19.22 16.36 14.23
N HIS A 123 -18.29 16.07 13.30
CA HIS A 123 -17.60 17.05 12.45
C HIS A 123 -18.16 17.16 11.03
N GLY A 124 -19.16 16.36 10.67
CA GLY A 124 -19.73 16.32 9.32
C GLY A 124 -18.78 15.75 8.28
N TRP A 125 -17.75 14.98 8.68
CA TRP A 125 -16.80 14.36 7.75
C TRP A 125 -17.46 13.24 6.95
N HIS A 126 -16.99 13.02 5.73
CA HIS A 126 -17.52 11.97 4.85
C HIS A 126 -16.82 10.63 5.14
N VAL A 127 -17.32 9.89 6.12
CA VAL A 127 -16.82 8.59 6.55
C VAL A 127 -17.41 7.45 5.70
N THR A 128 -16.58 6.47 5.39
CA THR A 128 -16.90 5.27 4.60
C THR A 128 -16.25 4.04 5.23
N LEU A 129 -16.76 2.84 4.91
CA LEU A 129 -16.34 1.60 5.54
C LEU A 129 -16.12 0.51 4.48
N TYR A 130 -15.06 -0.26 4.63
CA TYR A 130 -14.80 -1.47 3.86
C TYR A 130 -15.04 -2.71 4.70
N GLN A 131 -15.83 -3.64 4.18
CA GLN A 131 -16.15 -4.90 4.84
C GLN A 131 -16.48 -5.96 3.81
N ASP A 132 -15.87 -7.15 3.94
CA ASP A 132 -16.13 -8.33 3.10
C ASP A 132 -16.03 -8.05 1.59
N GLY A 133 -15.07 -7.22 1.20
CA GLY A 133 -14.81 -6.86 -0.20
C GLY A 133 -15.75 -5.78 -0.76
N ALA A 134 -16.73 -5.31 0.00
CA ALA A 134 -17.63 -4.24 -0.39
C ALA A 134 -17.27 -2.90 0.29
N PHE A 135 -17.77 -1.83 -0.29
CA PHE A 135 -17.58 -0.45 0.17
C PHE A 135 -18.94 0.16 0.54
N TYR A 136 -19.02 0.67 1.74
CA TYR A 136 -20.25 1.21 2.32
C TYR A 136 -20.11 2.68 2.68
N LEU A 137 -21.15 3.45 2.41
CA LEU A 137 -21.23 4.87 2.74
C LEU A 137 -22.68 5.27 3.08
N PRO A 138 -22.87 6.30 3.93
CA PRO A 138 -24.24 6.73 4.30
C PRO A 138 -24.92 7.52 3.19
N GLU A 139 -24.17 8.29 2.43
CA GLU A 139 -24.68 9.14 1.35
C GLU A 139 -23.62 9.36 0.26
N LEU A 140 -24.06 9.57 -0.97
CA LEU A 140 -23.20 9.96 -2.09
C LEU A 140 -22.94 11.47 -2.04
N ARG A 141 -21.69 11.90 -1.77
CA ARG A 141 -21.25 13.30 -1.85
C ARG A 141 -20.48 13.61 -3.13
N HIS A 142 -20.18 12.58 -3.93
CA HIS A 142 -19.57 12.63 -5.26
C HIS A 142 -20.37 11.76 -6.23
N PRO A 143 -20.19 11.90 -7.55
CA PRO A 143 -20.76 10.95 -8.51
C PRO A 143 -20.36 9.50 -8.20
N LEU A 144 -21.25 8.54 -8.46
CA LEU A 144 -20.98 7.11 -8.19
C LEU A 144 -19.69 6.63 -8.86
N SER A 145 -19.40 7.11 -10.07
CA SER A 145 -18.18 6.79 -10.82
C SER A 145 -16.88 7.20 -10.11
N PHE A 146 -16.92 8.18 -9.21
CA PHE A 146 -15.77 8.52 -8.35
C PHE A 146 -15.46 7.38 -7.38
N TYR A 147 -16.47 6.85 -6.70
CA TYR A 147 -16.29 5.76 -5.75
C TYR A 147 -15.88 4.47 -6.44
N GLU A 148 -16.55 4.13 -7.54
CA GLU A 148 -16.27 2.92 -8.32
C GLU A 148 -14.87 2.95 -8.95
N GLY A 149 -14.43 4.11 -9.43
CA GLY A 149 -13.13 4.25 -10.09
C GLY A 149 -11.95 4.30 -9.15
N PHE A 150 -12.07 5.02 -8.02
CA PHE A 150 -10.95 5.28 -7.12
C PHE A 150 -10.91 4.35 -5.90
N LEU A 151 -12.04 3.86 -5.42
CA LEU A 151 -12.12 3.16 -4.14
C LEU A 151 -12.49 1.69 -4.28
N ASN A 152 -13.69 1.39 -4.73
CA ASN A 152 -14.15 0.00 -4.87
C ASN A 152 -15.32 -0.07 -5.87
N PRO A 153 -15.30 -1.01 -6.84
CA PRO A 153 -16.42 -1.19 -7.77
C PRO A 153 -17.70 -1.72 -7.12
N SER A 154 -17.64 -2.26 -5.88
CA SER A 154 -18.81 -2.72 -5.13
C SER A 154 -19.23 -1.66 -4.10
N VAL A 155 -20.02 -0.67 -4.50
CA VAL A 155 -20.47 0.45 -3.66
C VAL A 155 -21.90 0.23 -3.18
N HIS A 156 -22.11 0.33 -1.85
CA HIS A 156 -23.40 0.17 -1.22
C HIS A 156 -23.73 1.36 -0.32
N GLN A 157 -24.94 1.89 -0.47
CA GLN A 157 -25.43 2.95 0.41
C GLN A 157 -26.23 2.34 1.56
N VAL A 158 -25.87 2.72 2.81
CA VAL A 158 -26.56 2.30 4.04
C VAL A 158 -26.81 3.51 4.92
N ALA A 159 -27.97 3.61 5.53
CA ALA A 159 -28.34 4.78 6.31
C ALA A 159 -27.46 4.99 7.55
N ASP A 160 -26.99 3.91 8.17
CA ASP A 160 -26.13 3.95 9.35
C ASP A 160 -25.05 2.87 9.23
N LEU A 161 -23.79 3.30 9.14
CA LEU A 161 -22.62 2.40 9.07
C LEU A 161 -22.47 1.53 10.33
N ARG A 162 -23.02 1.94 11.49
CA ARG A 162 -22.98 1.13 12.71
C ARG A 162 -23.76 -0.17 12.58
N SER A 163 -24.76 -0.23 11.69
CA SER A 163 -25.52 -1.46 11.42
C SER A 163 -24.67 -2.59 10.83
N LEU A 164 -23.44 -2.27 10.38
CA LEU A 164 -22.49 -3.22 9.82
C LEU A 164 -21.47 -3.73 10.86
N LEU A 165 -21.45 -3.19 12.07
CA LEU A 165 -20.44 -3.47 13.09
C LEU A 165 -20.77 -4.68 13.99
N ASP A 166 -21.58 -5.63 13.51
CA ASP A 166 -21.77 -6.95 14.12
C ASP A 166 -20.50 -7.82 14.00
N HIS A 167 -19.58 -7.47 13.09
CA HIS A 167 -18.23 -7.99 12.97
C HIS A 167 -17.25 -6.90 12.51
N ASP A 168 -15.96 -7.15 12.70
CA ASP A 168 -14.90 -6.16 12.50
C ASP A 168 -14.73 -5.81 11.00
N PRO A 169 -14.78 -4.52 10.62
CA PRO A 169 -14.53 -4.09 9.24
C PRO A 169 -13.05 -4.21 8.84
N ASP A 170 -12.78 -4.23 7.54
CA ASP A 170 -11.41 -4.30 7.01
C ASP A 170 -10.64 -3.00 7.28
N LYS A 171 -11.27 -1.87 6.98
CA LYS A 171 -10.75 -0.51 7.19
C LYS A 171 -11.83 0.54 7.00
N MET A 172 -11.50 1.79 7.30
CA MET A 172 -12.35 2.93 6.97
C MET A 172 -11.57 3.97 6.17
N ILE A 173 -12.28 4.79 5.40
CA ILE A 173 -11.74 5.97 4.75
C ILE A 173 -12.60 7.17 5.10
N ILE A 174 -11.97 8.29 5.43
CA ILE A 174 -12.62 9.59 5.49
C ILE A 174 -12.19 10.37 4.25
N ILE A 175 -13.18 10.76 3.44
CA ILE A 175 -12.96 11.49 2.20
C ILE A 175 -12.92 12.99 2.52
N ALA A 176 -11.75 13.59 2.32
CA ALA A 176 -11.51 15.00 2.59
C ALA A 176 -12.13 15.89 1.49
N GLN A 177 -12.60 17.07 1.91
CA GLN A 177 -13.14 18.11 1.03
C GLN A 177 -12.34 19.42 1.20
N GLY A 178 -11.02 19.33 1.07
CA GLY A 178 -10.09 20.41 1.35
C GLY A 178 -9.65 20.55 2.81
N ASN A 179 -10.17 19.67 3.70
CA ASN A 179 -9.91 19.68 5.16
C ASN A 179 -9.10 18.45 5.63
N GLY A 180 -8.29 17.84 4.76
CA GLY A 180 -7.54 16.62 5.06
C GLY A 180 -6.58 16.74 6.25
N ASP A 181 -5.96 17.91 6.47
CA ASP A 181 -5.07 18.14 7.62
C ASP A 181 -5.85 18.17 8.93
N GLU A 182 -7.03 18.79 8.95
CA GLU A 182 -7.93 18.84 10.11
C GLU A 182 -8.39 17.41 10.46
N ILE A 183 -8.85 16.63 9.48
CA ILE A 183 -9.29 15.24 9.68
C ILE A 183 -8.14 14.39 10.25
N LEU A 184 -6.95 14.49 9.63
CA LEU A 184 -5.78 13.73 10.07
C LEU A 184 -5.36 14.08 11.51
N ALA A 185 -5.36 15.38 11.85
CA ALA A 185 -5.05 15.84 13.19
C ALA A 185 -6.09 15.37 14.22
N GLY A 186 -7.38 15.53 13.91
CA GLY A 186 -8.47 15.12 14.79
C GLY A 186 -8.49 13.61 15.05
N LEU A 187 -8.27 12.80 14.02
CA LEU A 187 -8.18 11.35 14.19
C LEU A 187 -6.98 10.96 15.05
N ARG A 188 -5.81 11.55 14.81
CA ARG A 188 -4.59 11.26 15.58
C ARG A 188 -4.72 11.69 17.04
N GLU A 189 -5.35 12.83 17.32
CA GLU A 189 -5.59 13.28 18.69
C GLU A 189 -6.44 12.30 19.50
N HIS A 190 -7.47 11.70 18.85
CA HIS A 190 -8.41 10.80 19.54
C HIS A 190 -7.94 9.34 19.60
N PHE A 191 -7.17 8.89 18.61
CA PHE A 191 -6.88 7.46 18.39
C PHE A 191 -5.39 7.12 18.31
N ASP A 192 -4.50 7.99 18.80
CA ASP A 192 -3.06 7.72 18.81
C ASP A 192 -2.74 6.39 19.49
N GLY A 193 -1.93 5.56 18.81
CA GLY A 193 -1.55 4.24 19.30
C GLY A 193 -2.66 3.18 19.33
N GLN A 194 -3.89 3.48 18.87
CA GLN A 194 -5.00 2.53 18.83
C GLN A 194 -5.27 1.99 17.42
N MET A 195 -4.95 2.76 16.41
CA MET A 195 -5.11 2.39 15.00
C MET A 195 -4.05 3.05 14.13
N GLN A 196 -3.87 2.56 12.92
CA GLN A 196 -2.97 3.14 11.93
C GLN A 196 -3.72 4.17 11.09
N ILE A 197 -3.36 5.45 11.21
CA ILE A 197 -4.00 6.54 10.48
C ILE A 197 -2.99 7.12 9.50
N VAL A 198 -3.32 7.07 8.19
CA VAL A 198 -2.41 7.46 7.12
C VAL A 198 -3.15 8.23 6.03
N ARG A 199 -2.49 9.23 5.44
CA ARG A 199 -2.95 9.85 4.20
C ARG A 199 -2.39 9.06 3.02
N SER A 200 -3.24 8.44 2.21
CA SER A 200 -2.86 7.70 1.00
C SER A 200 -3.03 8.51 -0.28
N HIS A 201 -3.82 9.57 -0.21
CA HIS A 201 -4.07 10.52 -1.30
C HIS A 201 -4.48 11.88 -0.70
N GLU A 202 -4.44 12.94 -1.47
CA GLU A 202 -4.89 14.27 -1.04
C GLU A 202 -6.33 14.24 -0.48
N LEU A 203 -7.19 13.41 -1.08
CA LEU A 203 -8.60 13.25 -0.68
C LEU A 203 -8.84 12.15 0.36
N PHE A 204 -7.89 11.25 0.63
CA PHE A 204 -8.17 10.03 1.40
C PHE A 204 -7.33 9.93 2.67
N ILE A 205 -8.02 9.97 3.80
CA ILE A 205 -7.46 9.65 5.13
C ILE A 205 -7.95 8.24 5.49
N GLU A 206 -7.04 7.31 5.57
CA GLU A 206 -7.31 5.91 5.85
C GLU A 206 -7.15 5.60 7.33
N VAL A 207 -8.08 4.83 7.87
CA VAL A 207 -8.06 4.27 9.22
C VAL A 207 -7.96 2.75 9.06
N ASN A 208 -6.81 2.22 9.44
CA ASN A 208 -6.47 0.81 9.31
C ASN A 208 -6.26 0.19 10.70
N PRO A 209 -6.30 -1.14 10.86
CA PRO A 209 -5.91 -1.81 12.10
C PRO A 209 -4.51 -1.41 12.55
N LEU A 210 -4.27 -1.38 13.86
CA LEU A 210 -2.97 -1.02 14.43
C LEU A 210 -1.85 -1.93 13.89
N GLY A 211 -0.73 -1.32 13.47
CA GLY A 211 0.42 -2.03 12.92
C GLY A 211 0.25 -2.51 11.48
N VAL A 212 -0.87 -2.16 10.84
CA VAL A 212 -1.11 -2.46 9.41
C VAL A 212 -0.61 -1.30 8.56
N ASP A 213 0.41 -1.57 7.76
CA ASP A 213 0.94 -0.71 6.71
C ASP A 213 1.52 -1.55 5.57
N LYS A 214 1.92 -0.92 4.46
CA LYS A 214 2.50 -1.65 3.31
C LYS A 214 3.79 -2.40 3.67
N GLY A 215 4.54 -1.93 4.67
CA GLY A 215 5.75 -2.58 5.16
C GLY A 215 5.45 -3.88 5.89
N SER A 216 4.46 -3.88 6.78
CA SER A 216 4.00 -5.10 7.50
C SER A 216 3.41 -6.13 6.54
N GLY A 217 2.63 -5.68 5.52
CA GLY A 217 2.12 -6.54 4.45
C GLY A 217 3.25 -7.15 3.61
N LEU A 218 4.27 -6.36 3.26
CA LEU A 218 5.44 -6.83 2.51
C LEU A 218 6.28 -7.81 3.33
N ALA A 219 6.47 -7.55 4.61
CA ALA A 219 7.15 -8.48 5.52
C ALA A 219 6.42 -9.82 5.61
N TRP A 220 5.09 -9.80 5.71
CA TRP A 220 4.27 -11.00 5.70
C TRP A 220 4.45 -11.81 4.40
N LEU A 221 4.34 -11.13 3.24
CA LEU A 221 4.48 -11.77 1.92
C LEU A 221 5.89 -12.33 1.70
N SER A 222 6.92 -11.58 2.09
CA SER A 222 8.33 -12.01 2.03
C SER A 222 8.55 -13.30 2.80
N ASN A 223 8.01 -13.40 4.03
CA ASN A 223 8.04 -14.62 4.83
C ASN A 223 7.27 -15.77 4.17
N TYR A 224 6.08 -15.51 3.64
CA TYR A 224 5.26 -16.51 2.94
C TYR A 224 6.00 -17.11 1.72
N LEU A 225 6.72 -16.27 0.97
CA LEU A 225 7.50 -16.69 -0.20
C LEU A 225 8.91 -17.18 0.17
N SER A 226 9.30 -17.18 1.43
CA SER A 226 10.64 -17.52 1.91
C SER A 226 11.73 -16.71 1.19
N VAL A 227 11.51 -15.40 1.02
CA VAL A 227 12.46 -14.45 0.46
C VAL A 227 13.04 -13.61 1.60
N PRO A 228 14.36 -13.60 1.84
CA PRO A 228 14.97 -12.73 2.85
C PRO A 228 14.75 -11.24 2.54
N GLN A 229 14.50 -10.42 3.58
CA GLN A 229 14.33 -8.97 3.47
C GLN A 229 15.41 -8.30 2.60
N ALA A 230 16.68 -8.69 2.74
CA ALA A 230 17.80 -8.15 1.98
C ALA A 230 17.71 -8.41 0.45
N GLN A 231 16.82 -9.29 0.01
CA GLN A 231 16.57 -9.62 -1.40
C GLN A 231 15.24 -9.05 -1.91
N VAL A 232 14.64 -8.13 -1.16
CA VAL A 232 13.40 -7.46 -1.52
C VAL A 232 13.68 -6.03 -1.99
N MET A 233 13.12 -5.65 -3.13
CA MET A 233 13.04 -4.27 -3.60
C MET A 233 11.61 -3.76 -3.44
N ALA A 234 11.41 -2.55 -2.93
CA ALA A 234 10.12 -1.87 -2.88
C ALA A 234 10.19 -0.53 -3.60
N VAL A 235 9.15 -0.21 -4.38
CA VAL A 235 9.05 1.04 -5.15
C VAL A 235 7.71 1.70 -4.84
N GLY A 236 7.72 3.00 -4.51
CA GLY A 236 6.51 3.76 -4.17
C GLY A 236 6.73 5.26 -4.24
N ASP A 237 5.66 6.05 -4.00
CA ASP A 237 5.73 7.52 -4.13
C ASP A 237 5.08 8.28 -2.97
N GLN A 238 4.10 7.75 -2.25
CA GLN A 238 3.40 8.48 -1.19
C GLN A 238 3.86 8.11 0.23
N ASP A 239 3.34 8.84 1.23
CA ASP A 239 3.67 8.64 2.65
C ASP A 239 3.35 7.22 3.13
N ASN A 240 2.27 6.61 2.61
CA ASN A 240 1.89 5.22 2.91
C ASN A 240 2.84 4.17 2.34
N ASP A 241 3.76 4.55 1.42
CA ASP A 241 4.80 3.67 0.89
C ASP A 241 6.07 3.70 1.74
N ALA A 242 6.28 4.77 2.51
CA ALA A 242 7.49 4.93 3.31
C ALA A 242 7.79 3.70 4.20
N PRO A 243 6.80 3.05 4.86
CA PRO A 243 7.07 1.85 5.64
C PRO A 243 7.61 0.67 4.82
N MET A 244 7.09 0.38 3.61
CA MET A 244 7.61 -0.71 2.78
C MET A 244 8.97 -0.38 2.18
N ILE A 245 9.19 0.88 1.81
CA ILE A 245 10.48 1.39 1.31
C ILE A 245 11.55 1.28 2.39
N ALA A 246 11.26 1.72 3.62
CA ALA A 246 12.18 1.61 4.75
C ALA A 246 12.47 0.17 5.15
N TRP A 247 11.47 -0.73 5.01
CA TRP A 247 11.59 -2.13 5.37
C TRP A 247 12.40 -2.92 4.33
N ALA A 248 12.26 -2.66 3.04
CA ALA A 248 12.91 -3.42 1.97
C ALA A 248 14.45 -3.45 2.08
N GLY A 249 15.09 -4.45 1.50
CA GLY A 249 16.54 -4.50 1.34
C GLY A 249 17.05 -3.39 0.42
N LEU A 250 16.22 -2.99 -0.56
CA LEU A 250 16.41 -1.83 -1.41
C LEU A 250 15.08 -1.06 -1.51
N GLY A 251 15.02 0.08 -0.86
CA GLY A 251 13.88 0.99 -0.94
C GLY A 251 14.09 2.04 -2.03
N VAL A 252 13.11 2.19 -2.91
CA VAL A 252 13.12 3.14 -4.03
C VAL A 252 11.93 4.09 -3.93
N ALA A 253 12.18 5.38 -3.88
CA ALA A 253 11.14 6.40 -4.02
C ALA A 253 11.10 6.93 -5.46
N MET A 254 9.89 7.17 -5.96
CA MET A 254 9.71 7.85 -7.25
C MET A 254 10.13 9.33 -7.18
N GLY A 255 10.57 9.90 -8.31
CA GLY A 255 10.96 11.32 -8.40
C GLY A 255 9.82 12.29 -8.13
N ASN A 256 8.58 11.91 -8.44
CA ASN A 256 7.34 12.62 -8.07
C ASN A 256 6.90 12.36 -6.62
N GLY A 257 7.62 11.52 -5.86
CA GLY A 257 7.20 11.08 -4.53
C GLY A 257 7.25 12.17 -3.47
N SER A 258 6.55 11.90 -2.37
CA SER A 258 6.46 12.77 -1.19
C SER A 258 7.82 12.90 -0.47
N PRO A 259 8.01 13.97 0.32
CA PRO A 259 9.22 14.11 1.15
C PRO A 259 9.46 12.93 2.10
N ALA A 260 8.40 12.38 2.70
CA ALA A 260 8.50 11.25 3.62
C ALA A 260 8.93 9.96 2.90
N CYS A 261 8.34 9.69 1.72
CA CYS A 261 8.72 8.58 0.86
C CYS A 261 10.20 8.66 0.46
N LYS A 262 10.65 9.84 -0.03
CA LYS A 262 12.04 10.08 -0.42
C LYS A 262 13.02 9.96 0.73
N ALA A 263 12.63 10.39 1.93
CA ALA A 263 13.46 10.28 3.13
C ALA A 263 13.67 8.83 3.59
N ALA A 264 12.72 7.94 3.28
CA ALA A 264 12.79 6.51 3.61
C ALA A 264 13.61 5.70 2.61
N ALA A 265 13.88 6.23 1.40
CA ALA A 265 14.46 5.51 0.29
C ALA A 265 16.00 5.43 0.32
N ASP A 266 16.54 4.33 -0.20
CA ASP A 266 17.97 4.16 -0.49
C ASP A 266 18.33 4.83 -1.84
N TRP A 267 17.37 4.93 -2.77
CA TRP A 267 17.53 5.55 -4.08
C TRP A 267 16.27 6.25 -4.56
N ILE A 268 16.43 7.35 -5.28
CA ILE A 268 15.32 8.10 -5.88
C ILE A 268 15.35 7.84 -7.39
N ALA A 269 14.28 7.25 -7.90
CA ALA A 269 14.07 6.99 -9.32
C ALA A 269 13.66 8.27 -10.07
N PRO A 270 13.74 8.29 -11.42
CA PRO A 270 13.03 9.29 -12.21
C PRO A 270 11.53 9.36 -11.85
N PRO A 271 10.84 10.45 -12.18
CA PRO A 271 9.40 10.54 -11.95
C PRO A 271 8.60 9.57 -12.82
N LEU A 272 7.30 9.48 -12.56
CA LEU A 272 6.38 8.57 -13.26
C LEU A 272 6.39 8.79 -14.78
N GLU A 273 6.43 10.04 -15.22
CA GLU A 273 6.43 10.42 -16.64
C GLU A 273 7.68 9.94 -17.40
N GLU A 274 8.74 9.59 -16.67
CA GLU A 274 9.98 9.03 -17.20
C GLU A 274 10.14 7.52 -16.92
N ASP A 275 9.04 6.83 -16.58
CA ASP A 275 9.02 5.40 -16.26
C ASP A 275 9.94 5.01 -15.09
N GLY A 276 10.00 5.81 -14.04
CA GLY A 276 10.96 5.64 -12.93
C GLY A 276 10.95 4.26 -12.30
N ALA A 277 9.79 3.62 -12.17
CA ALA A 277 9.69 2.26 -11.65
C ALA A 277 10.36 1.23 -12.58
N ALA A 278 10.17 1.36 -13.90
CA ALA A 278 10.88 0.52 -14.87
C ALA A 278 12.38 0.72 -14.82
N VAL A 279 12.84 1.99 -14.72
CA VAL A 279 14.27 2.31 -14.55
C VAL A 279 14.85 1.65 -13.29
N ALA A 280 14.13 1.64 -12.18
CA ALA A 280 14.54 0.97 -10.95
C ALA A 280 14.69 -0.55 -11.15
N ILE A 281 13.68 -1.18 -11.77
CA ILE A 281 13.69 -2.62 -12.07
C ILE A 281 14.88 -2.96 -12.98
N GLU A 282 15.04 -2.24 -14.09
CA GLU A 282 16.14 -2.43 -15.05
C GLU A 282 17.51 -2.31 -14.37
N ARG A 283 17.69 -1.28 -13.54
CA ARG A 283 18.96 -0.97 -12.89
C ARG A 283 19.36 -1.99 -11.84
N PHE A 284 18.44 -2.37 -10.94
CA PHE A 284 18.78 -3.10 -9.73
C PHE A 284 18.37 -4.58 -9.76
N ALA A 285 17.34 -4.93 -10.51
CA ALA A 285 16.88 -6.30 -10.61
C ALA A 285 17.37 -7.01 -11.88
N LEU A 286 17.49 -6.28 -13.00
CA LEU A 286 17.85 -6.90 -14.28
C LEU A 286 19.35 -6.81 -14.62
N ASN A 287 20.07 -5.80 -14.14
CA ASN A 287 21.50 -5.62 -14.42
C ASN A 287 22.41 -6.26 -13.36
N SER A 288 21.87 -6.79 -12.27
CA SER A 288 22.65 -7.59 -11.32
C SER A 288 23.09 -8.91 -11.96
N PRO A 289 24.35 -9.35 -11.77
CA PRO A 289 24.84 -10.61 -12.37
C PRO A 289 24.00 -11.78 -11.84
N PHE A 290 23.51 -12.60 -12.75
CA PHE A 290 22.83 -13.86 -12.43
C PHE A 290 23.81 -14.81 -11.75
N THR A 291 23.62 -15.08 -10.48
CA THR A 291 24.13 -16.31 -9.88
C THR A 291 23.06 -17.37 -9.99
N LYS A 292 23.34 -18.39 -10.84
CA LYS A 292 22.52 -19.60 -10.93
C LYS A 292 22.53 -20.37 -9.61
#